data_f30cf93b9b30094150a2a92c192417b7
#
_entry.id   f30cf93b9b30094150a2a92c192417b7
#
_cell.length_a   1.000
_cell.length_b   1.000
_cell.length_c   1.000
_cell.angle_alpha   90.00
_cell.angle_beta   90.00
_cell.angle_gamma   90.00
#
_symmetry.space_group_name_H-M   'P 1'
#
loop_
_entity.id
_entity.type
_entity.pdbx_description
1 polymer ?
#
loop_
_entity_poly.entity_id
_entity_poly.type
_entity_poly.pdbx_seq_one_letter_code
_entity_poly.pdbx_strand_id
1 'polypeptide(L)'
;ENIYTLDSKGELLITIMSSLAQEESRSISENVTWGHRKRFADGKVSLPYKRFLGYRKGADGLPEIVPEEAEIVRQIYKQFLEGKSYYAIAKNLTDRGIPTPAGKEQWHIRTIGSILTNEKYKGSALLQKKFTVDFLTKKTKVNEGEVPQYYIEESHPAIISPEEFELVQAEMAKR
;
A
#
# COMPACT_ATOMS: atom_id res chain seq x y z
N GLU A 1 -27.02 -1.26 -36.13
CA GLU A 1 -28.33 -1.82 -35.71
C GLU A 1 -28.95 -0.88 -34.69
N ASN A 2 -30.13 -0.31 -35.05
CA ASN A 2 -30.86 0.59 -34.17
C ASN A 2 -31.67 -0.26 -33.17
N ILE A 3 -31.27 -0.25 -31.90
CA ILE A 3 -32.00 -0.88 -30.81
C ILE A 3 -33.00 0.14 -30.27
N TYR A 4 -34.28 -0.08 -30.51
CA TYR A 4 -35.37 0.71 -29.92
C TYR A 4 -35.58 0.29 -28.48
N THR A 5 -35.24 1.15 -27.52
CA THR A 5 -35.32 0.89 -26.08
C THR A 5 -36.75 0.82 -25.53
N LEU A 6 -37.76 1.16 -26.32
CA LEU A 6 -39.19 1.12 -25.94
C LEU A 6 -39.91 -0.17 -26.38
N ASP A 7 -39.24 -1.11 -27.04
CA ASP A 7 -39.78 -2.41 -27.41
C ASP A 7 -39.34 -3.47 -26.41
N SER A 8 -40.22 -4.41 -26.06
CA SER A 8 -39.95 -5.54 -25.14
C SER A 8 -38.74 -6.39 -25.56
N LYS A 9 -38.46 -6.45 -26.87
CA LYS A 9 -37.24 -7.09 -27.39
C LYS A 9 -35.99 -6.30 -27.10
N GLY A 10 -36.08 -4.95 -27.16
CA GLY A 10 -34.98 -4.04 -26.81
C GLY A 10 -34.64 -4.11 -25.31
N GLU A 11 -35.67 -4.16 -24.42
CA GLU A 11 -35.46 -4.32 -22.97
C GLU A 11 -34.79 -5.66 -22.65
N LEU A 12 -35.25 -6.75 -23.29
CA LEU A 12 -34.64 -8.06 -23.10
C LEU A 12 -33.17 -8.07 -23.54
N LEU A 13 -32.89 -7.48 -24.69
CA LEU A 13 -31.54 -7.41 -25.22
C LEU A 13 -30.60 -6.59 -24.29
N ILE A 14 -31.07 -5.44 -23.80
CA ILE A 14 -30.34 -4.61 -22.84
C ILE A 14 -30.09 -5.38 -21.54
N THR A 15 -31.08 -6.09 -21.03
CA THR A 15 -30.96 -6.90 -19.82
C THR A 15 -29.92 -8.01 -19.98
N ILE A 16 -29.96 -8.73 -21.11
CA ILE A 16 -28.96 -9.77 -21.42
C ILE A 16 -27.56 -9.18 -21.56
N MET A 17 -27.42 -8.07 -22.30
CA MET A 17 -26.10 -7.41 -22.47
C MET A 17 -25.56 -6.88 -21.15
N SER A 18 -26.41 -6.32 -20.28
CA SER A 18 -26.03 -5.85 -18.95
C SER A 18 -25.59 -7.02 -18.06
N SER A 19 -26.32 -8.14 -18.10
CA SER A 19 -25.95 -9.35 -17.34
C SER A 19 -24.62 -9.93 -17.81
N LEU A 20 -24.39 -9.99 -19.11
CA LEU A 20 -23.11 -10.45 -19.68
C LEU A 20 -21.96 -9.53 -19.30
N ALA A 21 -22.13 -8.21 -19.38
CA ALA A 21 -21.12 -7.23 -18.99
C ALA A 21 -20.79 -7.32 -17.48
N GLN A 22 -21.79 -7.55 -16.65
CA GLN A 22 -21.59 -7.77 -15.21
C GLN A 22 -20.81 -9.07 -14.94
N GLU A 23 -21.16 -10.17 -15.60
CA GLU A 23 -20.47 -11.45 -15.43
C GLU A 23 -19.03 -11.39 -15.95
N GLU A 24 -18.78 -10.71 -17.07
CA GLU A 24 -17.43 -10.46 -17.55
C GLU A 24 -16.61 -9.63 -16.53
N SER A 25 -17.17 -8.55 -16.01
CA SER A 25 -16.53 -7.72 -14.99
C SER A 25 -16.24 -8.51 -13.71
N ARG A 26 -17.14 -9.38 -13.30
CA ARG A 26 -16.95 -10.29 -12.16
C ARG A 26 -15.81 -11.27 -12.42
N SER A 27 -15.80 -11.95 -13.56
CA SER A 27 -14.77 -12.92 -13.94
C SER A 27 -13.37 -12.26 -13.97
N ILE A 28 -13.26 -11.06 -14.57
CA ILE A 28 -12.00 -10.29 -14.57
C ILE A 28 -11.56 -9.97 -13.14
N SER A 29 -12.48 -9.53 -12.28
CA SER A 29 -12.16 -9.20 -10.88
C SER A 29 -11.69 -10.43 -10.09
N GLU A 30 -12.32 -11.57 -10.27
CA GLU A 30 -11.96 -12.85 -9.64
C GLU A 30 -10.58 -13.32 -10.11
N ASN A 31 -10.30 -13.27 -11.41
CA ASN A 31 -9.01 -13.65 -12.00
C ASN A 31 -7.87 -12.75 -11.50
N VAL A 32 -8.09 -11.43 -11.42
CA VAL A 32 -7.11 -10.49 -10.88
C VAL A 32 -6.85 -10.78 -9.40
N THR A 33 -7.91 -11.01 -8.62
CA THR A 33 -7.80 -11.35 -7.19
C THR A 33 -7.04 -12.66 -6.98
N TRP A 34 -7.33 -13.69 -7.77
CA TRP A 34 -6.62 -14.96 -7.75
C TRP A 34 -5.13 -14.78 -8.10
N GLY A 35 -4.81 -14.03 -9.15
CA GLY A 35 -3.44 -13.73 -9.54
C GLY A 35 -2.67 -12.95 -8.46
N HIS A 36 -3.32 -12.04 -7.74
CA HIS A 36 -2.71 -11.37 -6.58
C HIS A 36 -2.44 -12.33 -5.43
N ARG A 37 -3.42 -13.17 -5.05
CA ARG A 37 -3.27 -14.16 -3.98
C ARG A 37 -2.15 -15.14 -4.26
N LYS A 38 -2.07 -15.64 -5.51
CA LYS A 38 -0.98 -16.53 -5.94
C LYS A 38 0.39 -15.86 -5.77
N ARG A 39 0.55 -14.61 -6.23
CA ARG A 39 1.81 -13.87 -6.04
C ARG A 39 2.15 -13.66 -4.56
N PHE A 40 1.15 -13.43 -3.72
CA PHE A 40 1.34 -13.29 -2.28
C PHE A 40 1.78 -14.60 -1.62
N ALA A 41 1.17 -15.71 -2.02
CA ALA A 41 1.57 -17.05 -1.58
C ALA A 41 3.01 -17.41 -2.04
N ASP A 42 3.41 -16.93 -3.23
CA ASP A 42 4.77 -17.08 -3.76
C ASP A 42 5.79 -16.10 -3.13
N GLY A 43 5.38 -15.31 -2.13
CA GLY A 43 6.26 -14.34 -1.45
C GLY A 43 6.67 -13.13 -2.30
N LYS A 44 6.06 -12.92 -3.46
CA LYS A 44 6.41 -11.81 -4.37
C LYS A 44 5.79 -10.50 -3.88
N VAL A 45 6.60 -9.70 -3.21
CA VAL A 45 6.20 -8.38 -2.71
C VAL A 45 6.35 -7.33 -3.80
N SER A 46 5.31 -6.50 -3.97
CA SER A 46 5.36 -5.31 -4.80
C SER A 46 5.11 -4.09 -3.94
N LEU A 47 5.98 -3.08 -4.05
CA LEU A 47 5.85 -1.81 -3.35
C LEU A 47 5.22 -0.75 -4.26
N PRO A 48 4.47 0.22 -3.71
CA PRO A 48 3.96 1.36 -4.47
C PRO A 48 5.07 2.42 -4.69
N TYR A 49 6.13 2.07 -5.40
CA TYR A 49 7.38 2.83 -5.54
C TYR A 49 7.20 4.33 -5.80
N LYS A 50 6.15 4.72 -6.51
CA LYS A 50 5.91 6.13 -6.87
C LYS A 50 5.78 7.07 -5.66
N ARG A 51 5.40 6.53 -4.49
CA ARG A 51 5.18 7.28 -3.24
C ARG A 51 5.73 6.56 -2.02
N PHE A 52 6.71 5.72 -2.22
CA PHE A 52 7.31 4.91 -1.15
C PHE A 52 8.76 5.33 -0.97
N LEU A 53 9.00 6.16 0.04
CA LEU A 53 10.32 6.73 0.32
C LEU A 53 11.33 5.63 0.65
N GLY A 54 12.53 5.73 0.10
CA GLY A 54 13.64 4.83 0.40
C GLY A 54 13.77 3.62 -0.51
N TYR A 55 12.78 3.37 -1.37
CA TYR A 55 12.83 2.23 -2.30
C TYR A 55 12.45 2.60 -3.73
N ARG A 56 13.14 2.01 -4.67
CA ARG A 56 12.79 2.00 -6.09
C ARG A 56 12.63 0.57 -6.60
N LYS A 57 12.04 0.42 -7.77
CA LYS A 57 11.97 -0.87 -8.46
C LYS A 57 13.31 -1.16 -9.11
N GLY A 58 13.98 -2.24 -8.68
CA GLY A 58 15.21 -2.72 -9.30
C GLY A 58 15.01 -3.29 -10.70
N ALA A 59 16.11 -3.57 -11.39
CA ALA A 59 16.09 -4.15 -12.74
C ALA A 59 15.46 -5.56 -12.78
N ASP A 60 15.59 -6.31 -11.71
CA ASP A 60 14.97 -7.63 -11.48
C ASP A 60 13.50 -7.56 -11.04
N GLY A 61 12.98 -6.33 -10.85
CA GLY A 61 11.62 -6.08 -10.39
C GLY A 61 11.45 -6.13 -8.87
N LEU A 62 12.49 -6.43 -8.12
CA LEU A 62 12.52 -6.44 -6.65
C LEU A 62 12.77 -5.03 -6.08
N PRO A 63 12.43 -4.78 -4.80
CA PRO A 63 12.71 -3.52 -4.15
C PRO A 63 14.23 -3.30 -3.98
N GLU A 64 14.72 -2.16 -4.43
CA GLU A 64 16.10 -1.70 -4.25
C GLU A 64 16.11 -0.43 -3.39
N ILE A 65 17.05 -0.35 -2.43
CA ILE A 65 17.18 0.82 -1.56
C ILE A 65 17.77 2.00 -2.32
N VAL A 66 17.16 3.17 -2.16
CA VAL A 66 17.71 4.47 -2.59
C VAL A 66 18.42 5.09 -1.39
N PRO A 67 19.77 5.14 -1.38
CA PRO A 67 20.54 5.51 -0.17
C PRO A 67 20.16 6.87 0.41
N GLU A 68 19.98 7.88 -0.43
CA GLU A 68 19.63 9.25 -0.02
C GLU A 68 18.26 9.31 0.67
N GLU A 69 17.27 8.61 0.12
CA GLU A 69 15.92 8.55 0.69
C GLU A 69 15.89 7.65 1.95
N ALA A 70 16.66 6.57 1.97
CA ALA A 70 16.79 5.69 3.12
C ALA A 70 17.36 6.44 4.33
N GLU A 71 18.29 7.37 4.11
CA GLU A 71 18.84 8.21 5.18
C GLU A 71 17.75 9.11 5.80
N ILE A 72 16.85 9.64 4.99
CA ILE A 72 15.70 10.41 5.50
C ILE A 72 14.80 9.53 6.39
N VAL A 73 14.55 8.28 5.98
CA VAL A 73 13.76 7.32 6.78
C VAL A 73 14.46 7.06 8.12
N ARG A 74 15.78 6.77 8.13
CA ARG A 74 16.56 6.57 9.37
C ARG A 74 16.50 7.79 10.28
N GLN A 75 16.61 9.00 9.72
CA GLN A 75 16.50 10.24 10.51
C GLN A 75 15.11 10.40 11.14
N ILE A 76 14.03 10.00 10.48
CA ILE A 76 12.68 10.01 11.06
C ILE A 76 12.61 9.08 12.27
N TYR A 77 13.08 7.85 12.14
CA TYR A 77 13.12 6.86 13.22
C TYR A 77 13.97 7.35 14.41
N LYS A 78 15.18 7.82 14.14
CA LYS A 78 16.09 8.39 15.16
C LYS A 78 15.45 9.56 15.90
N GLN A 79 14.89 10.54 15.20
CA GLN A 79 14.25 11.71 15.82
C GLN A 79 13.06 11.30 16.70
N PHE A 80 12.31 10.28 16.30
CA PHE A 80 11.21 9.76 17.10
C PHE A 80 11.72 9.09 18.39
N LEU A 81 12.76 8.27 18.33
CA LEU A 81 13.39 7.65 19.51
C LEU A 81 14.07 8.69 20.42
N GLU A 82 14.54 9.80 19.87
CA GLU A 82 15.02 10.98 20.65
C GLU A 82 13.88 11.73 21.40
N GLY A 83 12.63 11.28 21.26
CA GLY A 83 11.49 11.87 21.95
C GLY A 83 10.74 12.96 21.21
N LYS A 84 11.08 13.26 19.93
CA LYS A 84 10.38 14.27 19.15
C LYS A 84 8.97 13.81 18.79
N SER A 85 8.02 14.75 18.78
CA SER A 85 6.68 14.50 18.30
C SER A 85 6.63 14.41 16.78
N TYR A 86 5.59 13.76 16.23
CA TYR A 86 5.38 13.71 14.77
C TYR A 86 5.35 15.09 14.13
N TYR A 87 4.77 16.08 14.83
CA TYR A 87 4.73 17.47 14.38
C TYR A 87 6.14 18.06 14.29
N ALA A 88 6.96 17.89 15.32
CA ALA A 88 8.34 18.40 15.34
C ALA A 88 9.19 17.78 14.24
N ILE A 89 9.04 16.48 13.97
CA ILE A 89 9.73 15.77 12.89
C ILE A 89 9.27 16.32 11.53
N ALA A 90 7.95 16.43 11.31
CA ALA A 90 7.39 16.95 10.06
C ALA A 90 7.87 18.39 9.79
N LYS A 91 7.85 19.24 10.81
CA LYS A 91 8.33 20.61 10.73
C LYS A 91 9.83 20.67 10.39
N ASN A 92 10.65 19.88 11.07
CA ASN A 92 12.11 19.83 10.80
C ASN A 92 12.41 19.45 9.35
N LEU A 93 11.72 18.43 8.79
CA LEU A 93 11.91 18.03 7.40
C LEU A 93 11.45 19.10 6.41
N THR A 94 10.33 19.77 6.72
CA THR A 94 9.81 20.89 5.92
C THR A 94 10.78 22.09 5.92
N ASP A 95 11.25 22.50 7.09
CA ASP A 95 12.17 23.64 7.25
C ASP A 95 13.52 23.40 6.55
N ARG A 96 13.93 22.14 6.41
CA ARG A 96 15.12 21.71 5.67
C ARG A 96 14.89 21.58 4.16
N GLY A 97 13.69 21.83 3.67
CA GLY A 97 13.34 21.72 2.25
C GLY A 97 13.39 20.29 1.70
N ILE A 98 13.28 19.26 2.55
CA ILE A 98 13.29 17.87 2.13
C ILE A 98 11.93 17.53 1.53
N PRO A 99 11.85 17.07 0.25
CA PRO A 99 10.57 16.75 -0.38
C PRO A 99 9.92 15.52 0.26
N THR A 100 8.58 15.53 0.31
CA THR A 100 7.81 14.36 0.77
C THR A 100 7.86 13.23 -0.25
N PRO A 101 7.46 11.97 0.12
CA PRO A 101 7.35 10.86 -0.84
C PRO A 101 6.43 11.14 -2.04
N ALA A 102 5.55 12.14 -1.93
CA ALA A 102 4.67 12.60 -3.00
C ALA A 102 5.23 13.82 -3.77
N GLY A 103 6.47 14.23 -3.51
CA GLY A 103 7.11 15.39 -4.14
C GLY A 103 6.59 16.74 -3.67
N LYS A 104 5.91 16.80 -2.51
CA LYS A 104 5.42 18.05 -1.91
C LYS A 104 6.47 18.63 -0.95
N GLU A 105 6.47 19.94 -0.79
CA GLU A 105 7.39 20.65 0.12
C GLU A 105 7.03 20.46 1.59
N GLN A 106 5.73 20.36 1.90
CA GLN A 106 5.24 20.32 3.28
C GLN A 106 4.96 18.88 3.76
N TRP A 107 5.60 18.51 4.86
CA TRP A 107 5.38 17.24 5.54
C TRP A 107 4.16 17.31 6.47
N HIS A 108 3.37 16.25 6.46
CA HIS A 108 2.21 16.10 7.35
C HIS A 108 2.48 15.06 8.44
N ILE A 109 1.92 15.28 9.61
CA ILE A 109 1.96 14.37 10.77
C ILE A 109 1.58 12.94 10.37
N ARG A 110 0.54 12.78 9.55
CA ARG A 110 0.06 11.48 9.05
C ARG A 110 1.12 10.74 8.22
N THR A 111 1.95 11.46 7.46
CA THR A 111 3.03 10.86 6.67
C THR A 111 4.11 10.30 7.58
N ILE A 112 4.49 11.04 8.62
CA ILE A 112 5.45 10.56 9.63
C ILE A 112 4.92 9.31 10.34
N GLY A 113 3.67 9.33 10.84
CA GLY A 113 3.07 8.16 11.46
C GLY A 113 2.99 6.95 10.53
N SER A 114 2.65 7.18 9.25
CA SER A 114 2.62 6.10 8.25
C SER A 114 3.99 5.48 7.97
N ILE A 115 5.08 6.26 8.01
CA ILE A 115 6.44 5.77 7.86
C ILE A 115 6.85 4.94 9.08
N LEU A 116 6.62 5.45 10.29
CA LEU A 116 6.99 4.79 11.53
C LEU A 116 6.24 3.47 11.79
N THR A 117 5.04 3.30 11.25
CA THR A 117 4.21 2.09 11.42
C THR A 117 4.32 1.09 10.28
N ASN A 118 5.11 1.38 9.24
CA ASN A 118 5.15 0.53 8.07
C ASN A 118 6.23 -0.55 8.19
N GLU A 119 5.80 -1.79 8.38
CA GLU A 119 6.66 -2.97 8.52
C GLU A 119 7.61 -3.21 7.33
N LYS A 120 7.33 -2.60 6.20
CA LYS A 120 8.19 -2.74 5.01
C LYS A 120 9.57 -2.12 5.19
N TYR A 121 9.70 -1.15 6.08
CA TYR A 121 11.01 -0.56 6.38
C TYR A 121 11.96 -1.51 7.12
N LYS A 122 11.42 -2.50 7.85
CA LYS A 122 12.22 -3.58 8.45
C LYS A 122 12.42 -4.80 7.53
N GLY A 123 12.10 -4.68 6.22
CA GLY A 123 12.26 -5.74 5.25
C GLY A 123 11.13 -6.78 5.22
N SER A 124 10.12 -6.65 6.06
CA SER A 124 8.96 -7.53 6.10
C SER A 124 7.79 -6.96 5.32
N ALA A 125 6.84 -7.81 4.94
CA ALA A 125 5.63 -7.33 4.26
C ALA A 125 4.39 -8.08 4.74
N LEU A 126 3.40 -7.34 5.25
CA LEU A 126 2.05 -7.86 5.47
C LEU A 126 1.20 -7.56 4.22
N LEU A 127 0.84 -8.62 3.52
CA LEU A 127 0.06 -8.57 2.29
C LEU A 127 -1.42 -8.82 2.57
N GLN A 128 -2.27 -8.34 1.68
CA GLN A 128 -3.73 -8.48 1.78
C GLN A 128 -4.35 -7.80 3.04
N LYS A 129 -3.78 -6.64 3.43
CA LYS A 129 -4.34 -5.80 4.50
C LYS A 129 -5.75 -5.29 4.20
N LYS A 130 -6.12 -5.21 2.92
CA LYS A 130 -7.44 -4.80 2.43
C LYS A 130 -7.84 -5.71 1.29
N PHE A 131 -9.15 -5.88 1.11
CA PHE A 131 -9.72 -6.60 -0.03
C PHE A 131 -10.93 -5.87 -0.58
N THR A 132 -11.29 -6.16 -1.84
CA THR A 132 -12.47 -5.60 -2.49
C THR A 132 -13.67 -6.47 -2.10
N VAL A 133 -14.68 -5.84 -1.50
CA VAL A 133 -15.91 -6.50 -1.06
C VAL A 133 -16.91 -6.60 -2.20
N ASP A 134 -16.96 -5.57 -3.04
CA ASP A 134 -17.89 -5.46 -4.16
C ASP A 134 -17.13 -5.11 -5.43
N PHE A 135 -17.24 -5.99 -6.42
CA PHE A 135 -16.53 -5.86 -7.70
C PHE A 135 -17.10 -4.75 -8.59
N LEU A 136 -18.38 -4.37 -8.43
CA LEU A 136 -19.02 -3.31 -9.20
C LEU A 136 -18.61 -1.94 -8.70
N THR A 137 -18.79 -1.67 -7.41
CA THR A 137 -18.50 -0.38 -6.78
C THR A 137 -17.03 -0.21 -6.41
N LYS A 138 -16.22 -1.29 -6.54
CA LYS A 138 -14.80 -1.33 -6.11
C LYS A 138 -14.60 -0.97 -4.64
N LYS A 139 -15.64 -1.15 -3.82
CA LYS A 139 -15.57 -0.87 -2.39
C LYS A 139 -14.60 -1.81 -1.71
N THR A 140 -13.65 -1.24 -0.97
CA THR A 140 -12.63 -1.98 -0.23
C THR A 140 -12.89 -1.96 1.26
N LYS A 141 -12.57 -3.05 1.95
CA LYS A 141 -12.60 -3.19 3.41
C LYS A 141 -11.22 -3.55 3.94
N VAL A 142 -10.91 -3.15 5.18
CA VAL A 142 -9.76 -3.67 5.92
C VAL A 142 -10.02 -5.15 6.20
N ASN A 143 -9.00 -5.97 6.01
CA ASN A 143 -9.07 -7.39 6.28
C ASN A 143 -8.88 -7.64 7.77
N GLU A 144 -9.92 -8.07 8.44
CA GLU A 144 -9.95 -8.42 9.86
C GLU A 144 -9.92 -9.94 10.08
N GLY A 145 -9.56 -10.70 9.03
CA GLY A 145 -9.52 -12.17 9.06
C GLY A 145 -10.49 -12.84 8.09
N GLU A 146 -11.27 -12.06 7.31
CA GLU A 146 -12.25 -12.62 6.36
C GLU A 146 -11.58 -13.30 5.16
N VAL A 147 -10.36 -12.86 4.81
CA VAL A 147 -9.55 -13.48 3.76
C VAL A 147 -8.12 -13.71 4.26
N PRO A 148 -7.39 -14.71 3.73
CA PRO A 148 -6.03 -14.98 4.17
C PRO A 148 -5.14 -13.75 4.08
N GLN A 149 -4.34 -13.48 5.12
CA GLN A 149 -3.24 -12.52 5.11
C GLN A 149 -1.92 -13.27 5.03
N TYR A 150 -0.95 -12.66 4.36
CA TYR A 150 0.38 -13.25 4.20
C TYR A 150 1.41 -12.31 4.82
N TYR A 151 2.09 -12.79 5.84
CA TYR A 151 3.23 -12.10 6.42
C TYR A 151 4.51 -12.75 5.91
N ILE A 152 5.37 -11.95 5.30
CA ILE A 152 6.62 -12.41 4.69
C ILE A 152 7.74 -11.66 5.37
N GLU A 153 8.61 -12.40 6.04
CA GLU A 153 9.84 -11.88 6.64
C GLU A 153 10.93 -11.80 5.57
N GLU A 154 11.86 -10.87 5.74
CA GLU A 154 13.04 -10.70 4.86
C GLU A 154 12.70 -10.69 3.36
N SER A 155 11.54 -10.12 3.01
CA SER A 155 11.05 -10.10 1.63
C SER A 155 11.86 -9.16 0.72
N HIS A 156 12.59 -8.23 1.30
CA HIS A 156 13.43 -7.23 0.62
C HIS A 156 14.45 -6.61 1.59
N PRO A 157 15.50 -5.93 1.08
CA PRO A 157 16.50 -5.29 1.94
C PRO A 157 15.86 -4.29 2.91
N ALA A 158 16.19 -4.41 4.19
CA ALA A 158 15.68 -3.54 5.25
C ALA A 158 16.44 -2.20 5.29
N ILE A 159 15.71 -1.08 5.50
CA ILE A 159 16.30 0.23 5.77
C ILE A 159 16.53 0.42 7.27
N ILE A 160 15.61 -0.10 8.08
CA ILE A 160 15.60 -0.05 9.54
C ILE A 160 15.76 -1.47 10.06
N SER A 161 16.54 -1.66 11.12
CA SER A 161 16.66 -2.99 11.72
C SER A 161 15.33 -3.42 12.39
N PRO A 162 15.05 -4.74 12.46
CA PRO A 162 13.87 -5.22 13.16
C PRO A 162 13.79 -4.73 14.61
N GLU A 163 14.95 -4.68 15.32
CA GLU A 163 15.05 -4.22 16.70
C GLU A 163 14.67 -2.75 16.84
N GLU A 164 15.17 -1.90 15.95
CA GLU A 164 14.86 -0.47 15.94
C GLU A 164 13.38 -0.22 15.62
N PHE A 165 12.82 -0.99 14.69
CA PHE A 165 11.40 -0.92 14.38
C PHE A 165 10.55 -1.28 15.60
N GLU A 166 10.85 -2.38 16.29
CA GLU A 166 10.10 -2.83 17.48
C GLU A 166 10.23 -1.83 18.66
N LEU A 167 11.42 -1.21 18.83
CA LEU A 167 11.59 -0.13 19.81
C LEU A 167 10.67 1.04 19.52
N VAL A 168 10.54 1.44 18.24
CA VAL A 168 9.63 2.51 17.83
C VAL A 168 8.17 2.12 18.09
N GLN A 169 7.74 0.88 17.78
CA GLN A 169 6.38 0.42 18.07
C GLN A 169 6.09 0.43 19.59
N ALA A 170 7.03 -0.04 20.39
CA ALA A 170 6.90 -0.02 21.85
C ALA A 170 6.79 1.41 22.40
N GLU A 171 7.58 2.34 21.89
CA GLU A 171 7.53 3.74 22.28
C GLU A 171 6.21 4.42 21.84
N MET A 172 5.68 4.06 20.64
CA MET A 172 4.39 4.54 20.17
C MET A 172 3.23 4.07 21.06
N ALA A 173 3.30 2.85 21.57
CA ALA A 173 2.28 2.28 22.46
C ALA A 173 2.26 2.94 23.86
N LYS A 174 3.36 3.60 24.27
CA LYS A 174 3.48 4.29 25.56
C LYS A 174 2.96 5.71 25.53
N ARG A 175 2.86 6.34 24.32
CA ARG A 175 2.45 7.74 24.10
C ARG A 175 0.96 7.86 23.81
#